data_a1a183828446fcd47a923aeb5c93c1f6
#
_entry.id   a1a183828446fcd47a923aeb5c93c1f6
#
_cell.length_a   1.000
_cell.length_b   1.000
_cell.length_c   1.000
_cell.angle_alpha   90.00
_cell.angle_beta   90.00
_cell.angle_gamma   90.00
#
_symmetry.space_group_name_H-M   'P 1'
#
loop_
_entity.id
_entity.type
_entity.pdbx_description
1 polymer ?
#
loop_
_entity_poly.entity_id
_entity_poly.type
_entity_poly.pdbx_seq_one_letter_code
_entity_poly.pdbx_strand_id
1 'polypeptide(L)'
;MGYTVADMFNLFQFNEGLNGVEVCRETGIKRPQMQFAKAEDVLTKKTNELMVRRFGENWNSIENLRKYQKNKNIVDNDFDGGRMKELRVRKDITIKEYAKQLGIGHERLSGIERGVTKPFHWKEYVKLKNFYKDDLLKESAVKKKNAKVVTKETITFKNVATRGSKLSWEMGKLIKQV
;
A
#
# COMPACT_ATOMS: atom_id res chain seq x y z
N MET A 1 3.78 -19.60 -2.00
CA MET A 1 4.38 -18.82 -3.11
C MET A 1 5.47 -17.93 -2.53
N GLY A 2 6.69 -18.05 -3.01
CA GLY A 2 7.82 -17.20 -2.65
C GLY A 2 7.92 -15.99 -3.60
N TYR A 3 8.58 -14.94 -3.15
CA TYR A 3 8.93 -13.80 -4.00
C TYR A 3 10.27 -14.07 -4.67
N THR A 4 10.39 -13.82 -5.97
CA THR A 4 11.68 -13.80 -6.66
C THR A 4 12.48 -12.57 -6.28
N VAL A 5 13.80 -12.59 -6.53
CA VAL A 5 14.65 -11.40 -6.30
C VAL A 5 14.20 -10.22 -7.15
N ALA A 6 13.70 -10.48 -8.36
CA ALA A 6 13.10 -9.45 -9.20
C ALA A 6 11.86 -8.82 -8.52
N ASP A 7 10.96 -9.64 -7.94
CA ASP A 7 9.81 -9.15 -7.20
C ASP A 7 10.21 -8.31 -5.99
N MET A 8 11.19 -8.76 -5.21
CA MET A 8 11.69 -8.02 -4.04
C MET A 8 12.15 -6.61 -4.44
N PHE A 9 13.00 -6.49 -5.46
CA PHE A 9 13.47 -5.20 -5.93
C PHE A 9 12.34 -4.34 -6.53
N ASN A 10 11.48 -4.92 -7.35
CA ASN A 10 10.41 -4.17 -8.01
C ASN A 10 9.37 -3.66 -7.02
N LEU A 11 8.96 -4.47 -6.05
CA LEU A 11 8.02 -4.09 -4.99
C LEU A 11 8.63 -3.03 -4.07
N PHE A 12 9.90 -3.19 -3.70
CA PHE A 12 10.63 -2.23 -2.90
C PHE A 12 10.73 -0.88 -3.65
N GLN A 13 11.17 -0.88 -4.90
CA GLN A 13 11.29 0.31 -5.74
C GLN A 13 9.94 1.04 -5.87
N PHE A 14 8.87 0.29 -6.13
CA PHE A 14 7.53 0.85 -6.20
C PHE A 14 7.11 1.50 -4.87
N ASN A 15 7.37 0.86 -3.73
CA ASN A 15 6.98 1.39 -2.43
C ASN A 15 7.79 2.63 -2.05
N GLU A 16 9.10 2.61 -2.26
CA GLU A 16 10.00 3.71 -1.90
C GLU A 16 10.00 4.86 -2.91
N GLY A 17 9.41 4.67 -4.08
CA GLY A 17 9.41 5.67 -5.15
C GLY A 17 10.79 5.88 -5.75
N LEU A 18 11.60 4.82 -5.80
CA LEU A 18 12.94 4.83 -6.35
C LEU A 18 12.99 4.01 -7.63
N ASN A 19 13.66 4.51 -8.65
CA ASN A 19 13.98 3.69 -9.81
C ASN A 19 15.29 2.91 -9.60
N GLY A 20 15.59 1.97 -10.52
CA GLY A 20 16.78 1.12 -10.39
C GLY A 20 18.10 1.88 -10.37
N VAL A 21 18.19 3.03 -11.05
CA VAL A 21 19.39 3.88 -11.05
C VAL A 21 19.55 4.55 -9.69
N GLU A 22 18.47 5.04 -9.11
CA GLU A 22 18.47 5.66 -7.79
C GLU A 22 18.84 4.67 -6.70
N VAL A 23 18.28 3.45 -6.72
CA VAL A 23 18.69 2.38 -5.80
C VAL A 23 20.18 2.08 -5.92
N CYS A 24 20.71 1.94 -7.15
CA CYS A 24 22.13 1.72 -7.35
C CYS A 24 22.99 2.87 -6.81
N ARG A 25 22.58 4.11 -7.05
CA ARG A 25 23.28 5.31 -6.55
C ARG A 25 23.30 5.37 -5.03
N GLU A 26 22.17 5.10 -4.40
CA GLU A 26 22.04 5.18 -2.95
C GLU A 26 22.73 4.05 -2.19
N THR A 27 22.81 2.86 -2.79
CA THR A 27 23.40 1.68 -2.15
C THR A 27 24.85 1.43 -2.53
N GLY A 28 25.33 1.99 -3.65
CA GLY A 28 26.60 1.64 -4.25
C GLY A 28 26.60 0.30 -5.00
N ILE A 29 25.45 -0.33 -5.20
CA ILE A 29 25.32 -1.53 -6.04
C ILE A 29 25.53 -1.11 -7.50
N LYS A 30 26.41 -1.83 -8.22
CA LYS A 30 26.58 -1.60 -9.65
C LYS A 30 25.36 -2.10 -10.42
N ARG A 31 24.91 -1.33 -11.43
CA ARG A 31 23.73 -1.68 -12.24
C ARG A 31 23.76 -3.10 -12.81
N PRO A 32 24.89 -3.60 -13.37
CA PRO A 32 24.97 -4.99 -13.83
C PRO A 32 24.74 -6.02 -12.70
N GLN A 33 25.24 -5.74 -11.48
CA GLN A 33 25.01 -6.64 -10.34
C GLN A 33 23.54 -6.76 -9.97
N MET A 34 22.80 -5.64 -9.97
CA MET A 34 21.35 -5.65 -9.70
C MET A 34 20.59 -6.35 -10.84
N GLN A 35 20.98 -6.13 -12.10
CA GLN A 35 20.37 -6.82 -13.23
C GLN A 35 20.62 -8.32 -13.18
N PHE A 36 21.86 -8.75 -12.89
CA PHE A 36 22.21 -10.15 -12.69
C PHE A 36 21.37 -10.78 -11.56
N ALA A 37 21.30 -10.12 -10.40
CA ALA A 37 20.51 -10.63 -9.28
C ALA A 37 19.04 -10.86 -9.65
N LYS A 38 18.44 -9.96 -10.42
CA LYS A 38 17.06 -10.08 -10.90
C LYS A 38 16.88 -11.17 -11.95
N ALA A 39 17.86 -11.34 -12.87
CA ALA A 39 17.78 -12.30 -13.96
C ALA A 39 17.98 -13.74 -13.49
N GLU A 40 18.95 -13.96 -12.60
CA GLU A 40 19.33 -15.28 -12.10
C GLU A 40 18.57 -15.67 -10.83
N ASP A 41 17.69 -14.81 -10.32
CA ASP A 41 16.97 -14.98 -9.05
C ASP A 41 17.91 -15.24 -7.85
N VAL A 42 19.09 -14.62 -7.86
CA VAL A 42 20.14 -14.80 -6.85
C VAL A 42 20.49 -13.50 -6.15
N LEU A 43 20.09 -13.37 -4.88
CA LEU A 43 20.50 -12.26 -4.04
C LEU A 43 21.83 -12.58 -3.36
N THR A 44 22.94 -12.05 -3.91
CA THR A 44 24.27 -12.27 -3.31
C THR A 44 24.37 -11.61 -1.96
N LYS A 45 25.18 -12.18 -1.05
CA LYS A 45 25.45 -11.64 0.30
C LYS A 45 25.85 -10.17 0.23
N LYS A 46 26.80 -9.82 -0.65
CA LYS A 46 27.27 -8.44 -0.84
C LYS A 46 26.15 -7.48 -1.27
N THR A 47 25.31 -7.90 -2.21
CA THR A 47 24.18 -7.07 -2.67
C THR A 47 23.18 -6.86 -1.53
N ASN A 48 22.87 -7.91 -0.77
CA ASN A 48 21.98 -7.80 0.38
C ASN A 48 22.56 -6.88 1.48
N GLU A 49 23.85 -7.02 1.82
CA GLU A 49 24.51 -6.15 2.80
C GLU A 49 24.45 -4.66 2.42
N LEU A 50 24.63 -4.34 1.14
CA LEU A 50 24.52 -2.96 0.65
C LEU A 50 23.07 -2.43 0.77
N MET A 51 22.08 -3.24 0.48
CA MET A 51 20.67 -2.89 0.67
C MET A 51 20.34 -2.70 2.15
N VAL A 52 20.77 -3.64 3.01
CA VAL A 52 20.56 -3.57 4.46
C VAL A 52 21.20 -2.32 5.06
N ARG A 53 22.43 -2.00 4.68
CA ARG A 53 23.14 -0.79 5.16
C ARG A 53 22.35 0.49 4.87
N ARG A 54 21.71 0.58 3.71
CA ARG A 54 21.01 1.79 3.27
C ARG A 54 19.54 1.84 3.70
N PHE A 55 18.85 0.71 3.67
CA PHE A 55 17.39 0.64 3.83
C PHE A 55 16.94 -0.18 5.04
N GLY A 56 17.87 -0.78 5.77
CA GLY A 56 17.60 -1.60 6.95
C GLY A 56 17.35 -3.07 6.65
N GLU A 57 17.43 -3.90 7.68
CA GLU A 57 17.34 -5.36 7.59
C GLU A 57 16.02 -5.88 7.01
N ASN A 58 14.94 -5.13 7.20
CA ASN A 58 13.61 -5.56 6.81
C ASN A 58 13.21 -5.19 5.36
N TRP A 59 14.13 -4.64 4.53
CA TRP A 59 13.81 -4.18 3.18
C TRP A 59 13.13 -5.26 2.31
N ASN A 60 13.51 -6.52 2.49
CA ASN A 60 12.99 -7.68 1.76
C ASN A 60 12.28 -8.70 2.67
N SER A 61 11.90 -8.32 3.89
CA SER A 61 11.14 -9.21 4.77
C SER A 61 9.80 -9.60 4.14
N ILE A 62 9.34 -10.83 4.38
CA ILE A 62 8.06 -11.33 3.84
C ILE A 62 6.91 -10.42 4.22
N GLU A 63 6.92 -9.86 5.43
CA GLU A 63 5.91 -8.92 5.90
C GLU A 63 5.89 -7.64 5.06
N ASN A 64 7.06 -7.02 4.84
CA ASN A 64 7.17 -5.84 4.00
C ASN A 64 6.82 -6.12 2.55
N LEU A 65 7.25 -7.24 1.99
CA LEU A 65 6.92 -7.62 0.61
C LEU A 65 5.41 -7.82 0.43
N ARG A 66 4.72 -8.43 1.38
CA ARG A 66 3.25 -8.56 1.36
C ARG A 66 2.57 -7.18 1.45
N LYS A 67 3.09 -6.28 2.29
CA LYS A 67 2.62 -4.90 2.38
C LYS A 67 2.82 -4.15 1.06
N TYR A 68 4.01 -4.24 0.46
CA TYR A 68 4.33 -3.59 -0.81
C TYR A 68 3.46 -4.13 -1.95
N GLN A 69 3.26 -5.45 -2.00
CA GLN A 69 2.36 -6.07 -2.97
C GLN A 69 0.92 -5.58 -2.82
N LYS A 70 0.43 -5.45 -1.59
CA LYS A 70 -0.89 -4.86 -1.32
C LYS A 70 -0.98 -3.42 -1.80
N ASN A 71 0.04 -2.61 -1.52
CA ASN A 71 0.13 -1.22 -1.97
C ASN A 71 0.12 -1.13 -3.51
N LYS A 72 0.87 -2.00 -4.17
CA LYS A 72 0.91 -2.09 -5.63
C LYS A 72 -0.46 -2.47 -6.20
N ASN A 73 -1.13 -3.47 -5.62
CA ASN A 73 -2.47 -3.89 -6.04
C ASN A 73 -3.51 -2.77 -5.90
N ILE A 74 -3.41 -1.93 -4.86
CA ILE A 74 -4.28 -0.76 -4.70
C ILE A 74 -4.11 0.20 -5.90
N VAL A 75 -2.88 0.53 -6.26
CA VAL A 75 -2.61 1.44 -7.38
C VAL A 75 -2.96 0.81 -8.72
N ASP A 76 -2.66 -0.47 -8.92
CA ASP A 76 -2.87 -1.14 -10.20
C ASP A 76 -4.35 -1.45 -10.48
N ASN A 77 -5.12 -1.80 -9.46
CA ASN A 77 -6.46 -2.35 -9.64
C ASN A 77 -7.59 -1.49 -9.06
N ASP A 78 -7.34 -0.87 -7.91
CA ASP A 78 -8.40 -0.21 -7.13
C ASP A 78 -8.37 1.32 -7.26
N PHE A 79 -7.29 1.91 -7.77
CA PHE A 79 -7.17 3.36 -7.94
C PHE A 79 -8.18 3.90 -8.95
N ASP A 80 -8.80 5.06 -8.63
CA ASP A 80 -9.77 5.76 -9.46
C ASP A 80 -9.35 7.21 -9.71
N GLY A 81 -8.81 7.47 -10.90
CA GLY A 81 -8.46 8.83 -11.34
C GLY A 81 -9.68 9.70 -11.61
N GLY A 82 -10.81 9.12 -12.03
CA GLY A 82 -12.07 9.85 -12.27
C GLY A 82 -12.58 10.51 -10.99
N ARG A 83 -12.46 9.81 -9.86
CA ARG A 83 -12.78 10.36 -8.53
C ARG A 83 -11.95 11.59 -8.18
N MET A 84 -10.67 11.63 -8.55
CA MET A 84 -9.83 12.84 -8.39
C MET A 84 -10.40 14.02 -9.16
N LYS A 85 -10.80 13.81 -10.41
CA LYS A 85 -11.42 14.84 -11.25
C LYS A 85 -12.69 15.37 -10.60
N GLU A 86 -13.58 14.49 -10.13
CA GLU A 86 -14.81 14.88 -9.44
C GLU A 86 -14.54 15.76 -8.21
N LEU A 87 -13.60 15.33 -7.35
CA LEU A 87 -13.23 16.04 -6.13
C LEU A 87 -12.64 17.43 -6.44
N ARG A 88 -11.85 17.55 -7.52
CA ARG A 88 -11.29 18.82 -7.96
C ARG A 88 -12.38 19.77 -8.49
N VAL A 89 -13.26 19.26 -9.36
CA VAL A 89 -14.34 20.04 -9.94
C VAL A 89 -15.29 20.57 -8.86
N ARG A 90 -15.61 19.76 -7.85
CA ARG A 90 -16.43 20.20 -6.70
C ARG A 90 -15.80 21.37 -5.91
N LYS A 91 -14.47 21.52 -5.97
CA LYS A 91 -13.75 22.62 -5.31
C LYS A 91 -13.53 23.83 -6.23
N ASP A 92 -14.03 23.77 -7.46
CA ASP A 92 -13.85 24.80 -8.50
C ASP A 92 -12.39 25.20 -8.73
N ILE A 93 -11.48 24.21 -8.68
CA ILE A 93 -10.04 24.43 -8.87
C ILE A 93 -9.61 23.88 -10.22
N THR A 94 -8.82 24.66 -10.96
CA THR A 94 -8.30 24.23 -12.25
C THR A 94 -7.23 23.14 -12.11
N ILE A 95 -7.09 22.30 -13.15
CA ILE A 95 -6.06 21.25 -13.14
C ILE A 95 -4.64 21.82 -13.06
N LYS A 96 -4.41 23.03 -13.64
CA LYS A 96 -3.12 23.72 -13.60
C LYS A 96 -2.76 24.14 -12.17
N GLU A 97 -3.70 24.68 -11.44
CA GLU A 97 -3.52 25.08 -10.03
C GLU A 97 -3.25 23.87 -9.14
N TYR A 98 -4.00 22.77 -9.32
CA TYR A 98 -3.77 21.54 -8.58
C TYR A 98 -2.39 20.93 -8.89
N ALA A 99 -2.01 20.90 -10.16
CA ALA A 99 -0.70 20.43 -10.60
C ALA A 99 0.43 21.23 -9.95
N LYS A 100 0.29 22.56 -9.90
CA LYS A 100 1.25 23.46 -9.21
C LYS A 100 1.35 23.16 -7.72
N GLN A 101 0.23 23.00 -7.03
CA GLN A 101 0.20 22.68 -5.59
C GLN A 101 0.81 21.31 -5.29
N LEU A 102 0.56 20.33 -6.16
CA LEU A 102 1.11 18.98 -6.05
C LEU A 102 2.56 18.87 -6.51
N GLY A 103 3.11 19.87 -7.22
CA GLY A 103 4.42 19.77 -7.85
C GLY A 103 4.50 18.63 -8.88
N ILE A 104 3.41 18.38 -9.61
CA ILE A 104 3.29 17.38 -10.68
C ILE A 104 2.99 18.12 -11.98
N GLY A 105 3.55 17.68 -13.11
CA GLY A 105 3.21 18.27 -14.41
C GLY A 105 1.71 18.17 -14.69
N HIS A 106 1.08 19.24 -15.23
CA HIS A 106 -0.36 19.28 -15.45
C HIS A 106 -0.84 18.22 -16.45
N GLU A 107 -0.05 17.90 -17.47
CA GLU A 107 -0.35 16.83 -18.43
C GLU A 107 -0.40 15.46 -17.76
N ARG A 108 0.58 15.20 -16.86
CA ARG A 108 0.62 13.98 -16.07
C ARG A 108 -0.60 13.88 -15.15
N LEU A 109 -0.92 14.95 -14.41
CA LEU A 109 -2.11 14.97 -13.56
C LEU A 109 -3.39 14.74 -14.36
N SER A 110 -3.49 15.37 -15.55
CA SER A 110 -4.60 15.15 -16.48
C SER A 110 -4.68 13.69 -16.94
N GLY A 111 -3.55 13.06 -17.22
CA GLY A 111 -3.48 11.63 -17.57
C GLY A 111 -3.97 10.74 -16.42
N ILE A 112 -3.61 11.07 -15.19
CA ILE A 112 -4.05 10.34 -14.00
C ILE A 112 -5.57 10.52 -13.79
N GLU A 113 -6.11 11.75 -13.87
CA GLU A 113 -7.54 12.02 -13.73
C GLU A 113 -8.40 11.34 -14.81
N ARG A 114 -7.87 11.16 -16.00
CA ARG A 114 -8.56 10.45 -17.10
C ARG A 114 -8.41 8.92 -17.02
N GLY A 115 -7.62 8.41 -16.07
CA GLY A 115 -7.32 6.98 -15.94
C GLY A 115 -6.40 6.42 -17.02
N VAL A 116 -5.79 7.29 -17.87
CA VAL A 116 -4.83 6.90 -18.92
C VAL A 116 -3.49 6.48 -18.29
N THR A 117 -3.11 7.14 -17.22
CA THR A 117 -1.92 6.83 -16.43
C THR A 117 -2.29 6.59 -14.96
N LYS A 118 -1.42 5.89 -14.23
CA LYS A 118 -1.57 5.66 -12.80
C LYS A 118 -0.43 6.34 -12.04
N PRO A 119 -0.54 6.48 -10.70
CA PRO A 119 0.61 6.84 -9.87
C PRO A 119 1.79 5.91 -10.15
N PHE A 120 2.99 6.46 -10.33
CA PHE A 120 4.18 5.67 -10.68
C PHE A 120 4.65 4.78 -9.53
N HIS A 121 4.38 5.22 -8.30
CA HIS A 121 4.82 4.55 -7.08
C HIS A 121 3.90 4.89 -5.90
N TRP A 122 4.05 4.14 -4.82
CA TRP A 122 3.21 4.28 -3.63
C TRP A 122 3.26 5.66 -2.99
N LYS A 123 4.44 6.29 -2.91
CA LYS A 123 4.59 7.63 -2.33
C LYS A 123 3.79 8.70 -3.11
N GLU A 124 3.74 8.58 -4.44
CA GLU A 124 2.91 9.47 -5.27
C GLU A 124 1.42 9.26 -4.98
N TYR A 125 0.97 8.01 -4.91
CA TYR A 125 -0.41 7.70 -4.51
C TYR A 125 -0.76 8.28 -3.14
N VAL A 126 0.10 8.10 -2.13
CA VAL A 126 -0.10 8.65 -0.79
C VAL A 126 -0.17 10.18 -0.82
N LYS A 127 0.68 10.84 -1.62
CA LYS A 127 0.66 12.28 -1.82
C LYS A 127 -0.68 12.75 -2.39
N LEU A 128 -1.18 12.08 -3.43
CA LEU A 128 -2.48 12.36 -4.02
C LEU A 128 -3.61 12.13 -3.02
N LYS A 129 -3.64 10.97 -2.36
CA LYS A 129 -4.63 10.64 -1.32
C LYS A 129 -4.71 11.71 -0.23
N ASN A 130 -3.57 12.12 0.33
CA ASN A 130 -3.51 13.10 1.40
C ASN A 130 -3.97 14.49 0.92
N PHE A 131 -3.64 14.86 -0.31
CA PHE A 131 -4.03 16.12 -0.90
C PHE A 131 -5.54 16.21 -1.15
N TYR A 132 -6.12 15.15 -1.70
CA TYR A 132 -7.56 15.08 -1.96
C TYR A 132 -8.36 14.73 -0.71
N LYS A 133 -7.72 14.29 0.38
CA LYS A 133 -8.35 13.79 1.61
C LYS A 133 -9.35 12.67 1.34
N ASP A 134 -9.03 11.80 0.38
CA ASP A 134 -9.86 10.68 -0.05
C ASP A 134 -8.98 9.48 -0.41
N ASP A 135 -9.49 8.27 -0.22
CA ASP A 135 -8.77 7.02 -0.56
C ASP A 135 -8.62 6.82 -2.08
N LEU A 136 -9.26 7.65 -2.92
CA LEU A 136 -9.17 7.62 -4.38
C LEU A 136 -9.38 6.20 -4.95
N LEU A 137 -10.32 5.46 -4.39
CA LEU A 137 -10.60 4.07 -4.74
C LEU A 137 -11.91 3.95 -5.51
N LYS A 138 -11.98 2.98 -6.40
CA LYS A 138 -13.22 2.57 -7.07
C LYS A 138 -14.28 2.18 -6.05
N GLU A 139 -15.53 2.44 -6.33
CA GLU A 139 -16.65 2.08 -5.45
C GLU A 139 -16.67 0.59 -5.06
N SER A 140 -16.32 -0.30 -5.97
CA SER A 140 -16.23 -1.73 -5.71
C SER A 140 -15.20 -2.08 -4.64
N ALA A 141 -14.07 -1.36 -4.59
CA ALA A 141 -13.02 -1.54 -3.59
C ALA A 141 -13.45 -0.96 -2.23
N VAL A 142 -14.16 0.18 -2.23
CA VAL A 142 -14.73 0.79 -1.02
C VAL A 142 -15.77 -0.14 -0.38
N LYS A 143 -16.68 -0.72 -1.17
CA LYS A 143 -17.68 -1.69 -0.69
C LYS A 143 -17.01 -2.91 -0.04
N LYS A 144 -15.94 -3.46 -0.64
CA LYS A 144 -15.17 -4.57 -0.07
C LYS A 144 -14.48 -4.20 1.25
N LYS A 145 -13.97 -2.98 1.37
CA LYS A 145 -13.33 -2.48 2.60
C LYS A 145 -14.35 -2.37 3.73
N ASN A 146 -15.51 -1.79 3.46
CA ASN A 146 -16.58 -1.61 4.45
C ASN A 146 -17.17 -2.96 4.88
N ALA A 147 -17.39 -3.91 3.98
CA ALA A 147 -17.87 -5.25 4.32
C ALA A 147 -16.91 -5.99 5.27
N LYS A 148 -15.58 -5.83 5.10
CA LYS A 148 -14.59 -6.42 6.02
C LYS A 148 -14.61 -5.79 7.42
N VAL A 149 -14.92 -4.50 7.54
CA VAL A 149 -15.04 -3.81 8.82
C VAL A 149 -16.26 -4.33 9.58
N VAL A 150 -17.41 -4.38 8.94
CA VAL A 150 -18.67 -4.88 9.54
C VAL A 150 -18.50 -6.33 10.03
N THR A 151 -17.84 -7.20 9.25
CA THR A 151 -17.62 -8.61 9.67
C THR A 151 -16.72 -8.72 10.91
N LYS A 152 -15.70 -7.87 11.05
CA LYS A 152 -14.85 -7.86 12.25
C LYS A 152 -15.59 -7.39 13.48
N GLU A 153 -16.38 -6.34 13.40
CA GLU A 153 -17.19 -5.84 14.52
C GLU A 153 -18.22 -6.87 14.95
N THR A 154 -18.91 -7.51 14.01
CA THR A 154 -19.90 -8.57 14.33
C THR A 154 -19.27 -9.77 15.04
N ILE A 155 -18.05 -10.18 14.68
CA ILE A 155 -17.31 -11.26 15.36
C ILE A 155 -16.93 -10.84 16.78
N THR A 156 -16.53 -9.58 17.00
CA THR A 156 -16.15 -9.08 18.32
C THR A 156 -17.36 -9.04 19.26
N PHE A 157 -18.52 -8.59 18.80
CA PHE A 157 -19.75 -8.59 19.58
C PHE A 157 -20.24 -10.01 19.92
N LYS A 158 -20.19 -10.96 18.99
CA LYS A 158 -20.54 -12.37 19.28
C LYS A 158 -19.65 -13.00 20.34
N ASN A 159 -18.34 -12.69 20.33
CA ASN A 159 -17.40 -13.21 21.31
C ASN A 159 -17.61 -12.60 22.72
N VAL A 160 -18.05 -11.34 22.80
CA VAL A 160 -18.38 -10.69 24.08
C VAL A 160 -19.71 -11.23 24.64
N ALA A 161 -20.71 -11.40 23.80
CA ALA A 161 -22.00 -11.95 24.21
C ALA A 161 -21.90 -13.41 24.73
N THR A 162 -21.06 -14.26 24.07
CA THR A 162 -20.81 -15.64 24.53
C THR A 162 -20.00 -15.70 25.83
N ARG A 163 -19.10 -14.76 26.09
CA ARG A 163 -18.37 -14.67 27.36
C ARG A 163 -19.30 -14.20 28.52
N GLY A 164 -20.15 -13.22 28.24
CA GLY A 164 -21.15 -12.74 29.22
C GLY A 164 -22.16 -13.81 29.64
N SER A 165 -22.63 -14.65 28.70
CA SER A 165 -23.55 -15.74 28.98
C SER A 165 -22.93 -16.88 29.79
N LYS A 166 -21.63 -17.19 29.60
CA LYS A 166 -20.91 -18.15 30.43
C LYS A 166 -20.70 -17.66 31.86
N LEU A 167 -20.36 -16.39 32.06
CA LEU A 167 -20.18 -15.80 33.39
C LEU A 167 -21.49 -15.74 34.19
N SER A 168 -22.61 -15.42 33.54
CA SER A 168 -23.92 -15.41 34.20
C SER A 168 -24.39 -16.82 34.58
N TRP A 169 -24.03 -17.85 33.80
CA TRP A 169 -24.37 -19.24 34.10
C TRP A 169 -23.53 -19.80 35.27
N GLU A 170 -22.26 -19.44 35.39
CA GLU A 170 -21.39 -19.83 36.50
C GLU A 170 -21.78 -19.11 37.82
N MET A 171 -22.13 -17.82 37.76
CA MET A 171 -22.65 -17.11 38.91
C MET A 171 -24.01 -17.69 39.42
N GLY A 172 -24.88 -18.13 38.50
CA GLY A 172 -26.13 -18.80 38.86
C GLY A 172 -25.96 -20.16 39.53
N LYS A 173 -24.82 -20.85 39.33
CA LYS A 173 -24.49 -22.09 40.06
C LYS A 173 -23.97 -21.83 41.48
N LEU A 174 -23.22 -20.75 41.70
CA LEU A 174 -22.71 -20.39 43.02
C LEU A 174 -23.79 -19.96 43.98
N ILE A 175 -24.88 -19.34 43.48
CA ILE A 175 -26.01 -18.90 44.32
C ILE A 175 -26.92 -20.07 44.77
N LYS A 176 -26.85 -21.24 44.10
CA LYS A 176 -27.62 -22.44 44.50
C LYS A 176 -26.91 -23.38 45.50
N GLN A 177 -25.73 -23.02 45.95
CA GLN A 177 -24.93 -23.80 46.91
C GLN A 177 -24.76 -23.09 48.28
N VAL A 178 -25.48 -22.01 48.50
CA VAL A 178 -25.67 -21.34 49.78
C VAL A 178 -27.14 -21.46 50.19
#